data_5aaa43c17744d18915d39b9eb381c636
#
_entry.id   5aaa43c17744d18915d39b9eb381c636
#
_cell.length_a   1.000
_cell.length_b   1.000
_cell.length_c   1.000
_cell.angle_alpha   90.00
_cell.angle_beta   90.00
_cell.angle_gamma   90.00
#
_symmetry.space_group_name_H-M   'P 1'
#
loop_
_entity.id
_entity.type
_entity.pdbx_description
1 polymer ?
#
loop_
_entity_poly.entity_id
_entity_poly.type
_entity_poly.pdbx_seq_one_letter_code
_entity_poly.pdbx_strand_id
1 'polypeptide(L)'
;MMGTRAIVAGLTLLAAAPAAAQLEVRGNLELEGRYFDLRDEDGLTGSVAGQIDLYRPLADPDLSFIAELFYRHDADDHRRSHGDIRQAFIRAAQGDLEINAGYRRVFWGVTESRSLVDIVNQRDLVEDIDGETRLGQPMLQLRWLPRAGTADFFILPVARKRTFPGPEGHPRIPFRIAQEASRFPDGRQFRLDYAARWQWRLRDMDIAVSWFDGAARSPDLLPCLAQGSDFPNTARGPNCNLADAEPELGPVSNLLLDTLQLLELAPDDQELEEEVVAEVMDNLVLVPDYPRERRAGLELQYLSGGLALRLEALARKRSGDWTLASVSGLEYTLPRFFDTGWSVGLLAEHLYDQRDEDVIAQRFSNDLFFGTRVQLNDLADTLILAGAIVEPDFGNRLFAVEASRRFGSSWRVTLDARVFDDLPDDPLVDLLDGQNRVRLQIQRFF
;
A
#
# COMPACT_ATOMS: atom_id res chain seq x y z
N MET A 1 30.57 21.48 -1.00
CA MET A 1 31.50 20.37 -0.74
C MET A 1 31.58 20.08 0.76
N MET A 2 30.49 19.67 1.37
CA MET A 2 30.45 19.30 2.78
C MET A 2 29.25 18.39 3.01
N GLY A 3 29.41 17.09 2.86
CA GLY A 3 28.26 16.17 3.05
C GLY A 3 28.57 14.68 3.06
N THR A 4 29.76 14.27 2.64
CA THR A 4 30.06 12.85 2.41
C THR A 4 30.85 12.14 3.53
N ARG A 5 31.15 12.80 4.63
CA ARG A 5 31.96 12.21 5.72
C ARG A 5 31.20 11.68 6.94
N ALA A 6 29.89 11.92 7.04
CA ALA A 6 29.11 11.53 8.21
C ALA A 6 28.54 10.09 8.17
N ILE A 7 28.43 9.47 7.00
CA ILE A 7 27.82 8.12 6.86
C ILE A 7 28.82 7.01 7.13
N VAL A 8 30.12 7.25 6.93
CA VAL A 8 31.15 6.21 7.12
C VAL A 8 31.54 6.03 8.60
N ALA A 9 31.33 7.04 9.43
CA ALA A 9 31.71 6.96 10.85
C ALA A 9 30.76 6.11 11.72
N GLY A 10 29.54 5.86 11.27
CA GLY A 10 28.55 5.05 12.01
C GLY A 10 28.77 3.53 11.91
N LEU A 11 29.45 3.06 10.87
CA LEU A 11 29.66 1.63 10.66
C LEU A 11 30.88 1.05 11.41
N THR A 12 31.80 1.89 11.84
CA THR A 12 33.06 1.44 12.49
C THR A 12 32.93 1.16 13.99
N LEU A 13 31.85 1.56 14.64
CA LEU A 13 31.61 1.31 16.08
C LEU A 13 31.02 -0.09 16.40
N LEU A 14 30.64 -0.85 15.40
CA LEU A 14 30.08 -2.22 15.56
C LEU A 14 31.13 -3.34 15.49
N ALA A 15 32.42 -3.00 15.24
CA ALA A 15 33.46 -3.98 14.96
C ALA A 15 34.26 -4.48 16.19
N ALA A 16 33.96 -4.05 17.40
CA ALA A 16 34.70 -4.43 18.60
C ALA A 16 33.81 -5.11 19.63
N ALA A 17 33.27 -6.30 19.33
CA ALA A 17 32.66 -7.18 20.31
C ALA A 17 33.28 -8.57 20.23
N PRO A 18 33.42 -9.30 21.36
CA PRO A 18 34.11 -10.58 21.41
C PRO A 18 33.40 -11.66 20.56
N ALA A 19 34.16 -12.66 20.14
CA ALA A 19 33.84 -13.73 19.19
C ALA A 19 32.61 -14.59 19.57
N ALA A 20 31.42 -14.01 19.59
CA ALA A 20 30.17 -14.74 19.68
C ALA A 20 29.07 -13.91 19.01
N ALA A 21 28.48 -14.45 17.97
CA ALA A 21 27.39 -13.91 17.16
C ALA A 21 27.83 -13.02 15.99
N GLN A 22 28.07 -13.67 14.87
CA GLN A 22 28.43 -13.01 13.61
C GLN A 22 27.22 -12.19 13.11
N LEU A 23 27.44 -10.89 12.81
CA LEU A 23 26.47 -10.06 12.11
C LEU A 23 26.38 -10.54 10.66
N GLU A 24 25.20 -10.99 10.26
CA GLU A 24 24.88 -11.25 8.86
C GLU A 24 24.37 -9.97 8.22
N VAL A 25 24.98 -9.60 7.10
CA VAL A 25 24.59 -8.45 6.28
C VAL A 25 24.26 -8.96 4.89
N ARG A 26 23.06 -8.66 4.43
CA ARG A 26 22.59 -8.90 3.07
C ARG A 26 21.97 -7.63 2.54
N GLY A 27 21.72 -7.56 1.26
CA GLY A 27 21.03 -6.42 0.71
C GLY A 27 20.88 -6.49 -0.79
N ASN A 28 20.28 -5.44 -1.34
CA ASN A 28 20.21 -5.25 -2.78
C ASN A 28 20.36 -3.78 -3.14
N LEU A 29 20.79 -3.57 -4.37
CA LEU A 29 20.71 -2.29 -5.08
C LEU A 29 19.76 -2.47 -6.24
N GLU A 30 18.90 -1.50 -6.48
CA GLU A 30 17.88 -1.48 -7.52
C GLU A 30 18.03 -0.26 -8.40
N LEU A 31 17.97 -0.49 -9.70
CA LEU A 31 17.75 0.53 -10.72
C LEU A 31 16.35 0.35 -11.27
N GLU A 32 15.60 1.42 -11.37
CA GLU A 32 14.24 1.39 -11.89
C GLU A 32 14.08 2.47 -12.95
N GLY A 33 13.42 2.11 -14.05
CA GLY A 33 12.90 3.03 -15.06
C GLY A 33 11.38 2.85 -15.17
N ARG A 34 10.64 3.94 -15.22
CA ARG A 34 9.20 3.98 -15.45
C ARG A 34 8.89 4.82 -16.67
N TYR A 35 8.13 4.28 -17.58
CA TYR A 35 7.52 5.00 -18.68
C TYR A 35 6.02 5.12 -18.40
N PHE A 36 5.51 6.34 -18.53
CA PHE A 36 4.10 6.67 -18.40
C PHE A 36 3.60 7.17 -19.76
N ASP A 37 2.46 6.62 -20.17
CA ASP A 37 1.67 7.13 -21.28
C ASP A 37 0.61 8.06 -20.68
N LEU A 38 0.89 9.36 -20.72
CA LEU A 38 0.05 10.40 -20.15
C LEU A 38 -0.75 11.09 -21.25
N ARG A 39 -1.94 11.63 -20.92
CA ARG A 39 -2.82 12.30 -21.92
C ARG A 39 -2.14 13.43 -22.68
N ASP A 40 -1.31 14.21 -22.00
CA ASP A 40 -0.73 15.43 -22.54
C ASP A 40 0.75 15.30 -22.90
N GLU A 41 1.49 14.43 -22.24
CA GLU A 41 2.93 14.26 -22.41
C GLU A 41 3.41 12.90 -21.90
N ASP A 42 4.19 12.19 -22.72
CA ASP A 42 4.84 10.96 -22.31
C ASP A 42 5.95 11.25 -21.29
N GLY A 43 5.99 10.48 -20.20
CA GLY A 43 6.96 10.63 -19.13
C GLY A 43 7.90 9.43 -19.00
N LEU A 44 9.20 9.68 -18.96
CA LEU A 44 10.19 8.69 -18.55
C LEU A 44 10.88 9.17 -17.28
N THR A 45 10.76 8.43 -16.20
CA THR A 45 11.40 8.73 -14.91
C THR A 45 12.26 7.57 -14.45
N GLY A 46 13.23 7.85 -13.61
CA GLY A 46 14.16 6.87 -13.11
C GLY A 46 14.46 7.00 -11.62
N SER A 47 14.76 5.88 -10.97
CA SER A 47 15.14 5.91 -9.57
C SER A 47 16.23 4.87 -9.25
N VAL A 48 16.92 5.10 -8.15
CA VAL A 48 17.88 4.16 -7.54
C VAL A 48 17.45 3.89 -6.11
N ALA A 49 17.34 2.61 -5.75
CA ALA A 49 17.04 2.23 -4.39
C ALA A 49 18.08 1.26 -3.81
N GLY A 50 18.14 1.20 -2.50
CA GLY A 50 18.95 0.24 -1.78
C GLY A 50 18.25 -0.26 -0.53
N GLN A 51 18.44 -1.53 -0.26
CA GLN A 51 17.98 -2.17 0.96
C GLN A 51 19.14 -2.90 1.63
N ILE A 52 19.20 -2.78 2.94
CA ILE A 52 20.18 -3.48 3.78
C ILE A 52 19.42 -4.27 4.84
N ASP A 53 19.66 -5.58 4.88
CA ASP A 53 19.11 -6.51 5.85
C ASP A 53 20.22 -6.93 6.82
N LEU A 54 19.96 -6.77 8.10
CA LEU A 54 20.85 -7.10 9.19
C LEU A 54 20.21 -8.16 10.08
N TYR A 55 20.95 -9.22 10.37
CA TYR A 55 20.56 -10.22 11.36
C TYR A 55 21.72 -10.43 12.32
N ARG A 56 21.45 -10.40 13.62
CA ARG A 56 22.44 -10.65 14.67
C ARG A 56 21.83 -11.44 15.83
N PRO A 57 22.26 -12.69 16.08
CA PRO A 57 22.04 -13.34 17.35
C PRO A 57 22.69 -12.53 18.47
N LEU A 58 22.06 -12.39 19.62
CA LEU A 58 22.61 -11.71 20.77
C LEU A 58 23.35 -12.71 21.68
N ALA A 59 23.90 -12.24 22.81
CA ALA A 59 24.63 -13.09 23.74
C ALA A 59 23.74 -14.20 24.36
N ASP A 60 22.45 -13.91 24.49
CA ASP A 60 21.42 -14.90 24.85
C ASP A 60 20.92 -15.56 23.55
N PRO A 61 20.95 -16.89 23.40
CA PRO A 61 20.51 -17.60 22.20
C PRO A 61 19.02 -17.42 21.89
N ASP A 62 18.22 -17.06 22.89
CA ASP A 62 16.79 -16.80 22.72
C ASP A 62 16.52 -15.37 22.17
N LEU A 63 17.57 -14.53 22.09
CA LEU A 63 17.48 -13.15 21.61
C LEU A 63 18.15 -12.96 20.25
N SER A 64 17.51 -12.20 19.37
CA SER A 64 18.09 -11.76 18.10
C SER A 64 17.66 -10.34 17.76
N PHE A 65 18.54 -9.62 17.04
CA PHE A 65 18.24 -8.32 16.44
C PHE A 65 18.10 -8.49 14.93
N ILE A 66 17.03 -7.93 14.39
CA ILE A 66 16.71 -7.93 12.97
C ILE A 66 16.48 -6.50 12.53
N ALA A 67 17.09 -6.07 11.42
CA ALA A 67 16.80 -4.79 10.81
C ALA A 67 16.74 -4.89 9.29
N GLU A 68 15.88 -4.10 8.69
CA GLU A 68 15.73 -3.89 7.26
C GLU A 68 15.56 -2.38 7.03
N LEU A 69 16.57 -1.79 6.40
CA LEU A 69 16.64 -0.37 6.12
C LEU A 69 16.51 -0.16 4.62
N PHE A 70 15.65 0.75 4.21
CA PHE A 70 15.37 1.07 2.81
C PHE A 70 15.61 2.54 2.55
N TYR A 71 16.13 2.87 1.37
CA TYR A 71 16.21 4.22 0.84
C TYR A 71 16.08 4.19 -0.68
N ARG A 72 15.29 5.13 -1.23
CA ARG A 72 15.17 5.41 -2.65
C ARG A 72 15.51 6.87 -2.93
N HIS A 73 16.16 7.10 -4.03
CA HIS A 73 16.30 8.41 -4.65
C HIS A 73 15.62 8.35 -6.02
N ASP A 74 14.62 9.19 -6.20
CA ASP A 74 13.88 9.34 -7.44
C ASP A 74 14.32 10.63 -8.15
N ALA A 75 14.38 10.61 -9.48
CA ALA A 75 14.87 11.74 -10.26
C ALA A 75 13.88 12.91 -10.28
N ASP A 76 12.60 12.62 -10.24
CA ASP A 76 11.53 13.59 -10.49
C ASP A 76 10.67 13.82 -9.23
N ASP A 77 10.17 12.76 -8.58
CA ASP A 77 9.32 12.90 -7.39
C ASP A 77 10.14 13.00 -6.09
N HIS A 78 10.22 14.22 -5.54
CA HIS A 78 10.88 14.46 -4.25
C HIS A 78 10.25 13.67 -3.09
N ARG A 79 8.95 13.39 -3.10
CA ARG A 79 8.31 12.60 -2.06
C ARG A 79 8.68 11.12 -2.17
N ARG A 80 9.00 10.66 -3.37
CA ARG A 80 9.50 9.32 -3.61
C ARG A 80 10.99 9.16 -3.27
N SER A 81 11.73 10.26 -3.16
CA SER A 81 13.09 10.29 -2.59
C SER A 81 13.00 10.21 -1.07
N HIS A 82 12.85 8.99 -0.53
CA HIS A 82 12.60 8.77 0.88
C HIS A 82 13.32 7.53 1.43
N GLY A 83 13.37 7.44 2.75
CA GLY A 83 13.85 6.26 3.45
C GLY A 83 12.86 5.77 4.49
N ASP A 84 12.85 4.47 4.74
CA ASP A 84 12.04 3.86 5.79
C ASP A 84 12.84 2.81 6.57
N ILE A 85 12.60 2.77 7.87
CA ILE A 85 12.98 1.64 8.71
C ILE A 85 11.85 0.61 8.55
N ARG A 86 12.00 -0.27 7.56
CA ARG A 86 10.99 -1.29 7.27
C ARG A 86 10.90 -2.30 8.39
N GLN A 87 12.05 -2.67 8.97
CA GLN A 87 12.14 -3.45 10.18
C GLN A 87 13.34 -3.00 11.01
N ALA A 88 13.21 -2.95 12.33
CA ALA A 88 14.29 -2.82 13.31
C ALA A 88 13.74 -3.24 14.69
N PHE A 89 13.91 -4.49 15.06
CA PHE A 89 13.32 -5.02 16.27
C PHE A 89 14.20 -6.06 16.96
N ILE A 90 13.96 -6.22 18.25
CA ILE A 90 14.50 -7.31 19.04
C ILE A 90 13.42 -8.42 19.12
N ARG A 91 13.84 -9.64 18.84
CA ARG A 91 13.05 -10.84 18.99
C ARG A 91 13.58 -11.63 20.18
N ALA A 92 12.68 -11.98 21.10
CA ALA A 92 12.89 -12.93 22.16
C ALA A 92 11.98 -14.15 21.93
N ALA A 93 12.55 -15.38 21.87
CA ALA A 93 11.79 -16.58 21.57
C ALA A 93 12.13 -17.67 22.59
N GLN A 94 11.14 -18.11 23.39
CA GLN A 94 11.31 -19.16 24.39
C GLN A 94 10.13 -20.13 24.35
N GLY A 95 10.39 -21.37 23.99
CA GLY A 95 9.36 -22.38 23.82
C GLY A 95 8.31 -21.96 22.79
N ASP A 96 7.05 -21.95 23.21
CA ASP A 96 5.92 -21.58 22.34
C ASP A 96 5.64 -20.05 22.34
N LEU A 97 6.46 -19.23 23.00
CA LEU A 97 6.28 -17.79 23.09
C LEU A 97 7.38 -17.05 22.36
N GLU A 98 6.97 -16.02 21.62
CA GLU A 98 7.85 -15.08 20.95
C GLU A 98 7.38 -13.64 21.23
N ILE A 99 8.30 -12.78 21.62
CA ILE A 99 8.06 -11.34 21.80
C ILE A 99 8.93 -10.59 20.79
N ASN A 100 8.31 -9.70 20.02
CA ASN A 100 8.99 -8.81 19.10
C ASN A 100 8.71 -7.35 19.50
N ALA A 101 9.76 -6.55 19.68
CA ALA A 101 9.65 -5.15 20.09
C ALA A 101 10.49 -4.25 19.17
N GLY A 102 9.85 -3.29 18.52
CA GLY A 102 10.48 -2.35 17.59
C GLY A 102 9.67 -2.12 16.32
N TYR A 103 10.33 -1.69 15.25
CA TYR A 103 9.70 -1.53 13.94
C TYR A 103 9.59 -2.88 13.23
N ARG A 104 8.38 -3.23 12.79
CA ARG A 104 8.15 -4.49 12.09
C ARG A 104 7.11 -4.36 10.98
N ARG A 105 7.26 -5.20 9.96
CA ARG A 105 6.21 -5.45 8.97
C ARG A 105 5.58 -6.81 9.24
N VAL A 106 4.26 -6.86 9.21
CA VAL A 106 3.47 -8.08 9.24
C VAL A 106 2.48 -8.05 8.07
N PHE A 107 2.14 -9.18 7.55
CA PHE A 107 1.17 -9.34 6.48
C PHE A 107 0.09 -10.31 6.92
N TRP A 108 -1.17 -9.92 6.67
CA TRP A 108 -2.34 -10.75 6.83
C TRP A 108 -3.08 -10.82 5.50
N GLY A 109 -3.65 -11.97 5.18
CA GLY A 109 -4.42 -12.16 3.98
C GLY A 109 -4.10 -13.44 3.24
N VAL A 110 -5.02 -13.86 2.39
CA VAL A 110 -4.97 -15.09 1.61
C VAL A 110 -5.38 -14.89 0.14
N THR A 111 -6.00 -13.75 -0.20
CA THR A 111 -6.47 -13.40 -1.53
C THR A 111 -5.37 -12.76 -2.36
N GLU A 112 -5.51 -12.76 -3.69
CA GLU A 112 -4.49 -12.32 -4.64
C GLU A 112 -4.65 -10.85 -5.03
N SER A 113 -5.85 -10.46 -5.47
CA SER A 113 -6.08 -9.12 -6.03
C SER A 113 -6.03 -8.03 -4.97
N ARG A 114 -6.52 -8.32 -3.77
CA ARG A 114 -6.58 -7.37 -2.66
C ARG A 114 -6.74 -8.07 -1.32
N SER A 115 -5.90 -7.75 -0.34
CA SER A 115 -6.16 -8.16 1.04
C SER A 115 -6.96 -7.10 1.79
N LEU A 116 -8.09 -7.53 2.40
CA LEU A 116 -8.96 -6.71 3.23
C LEU A 116 -8.53 -6.67 4.70
N VAL A 117 -7.93 -7.77 5.17
CA VAL A 117 -7.60 -7.97 6.59
C VAL A 117 -6.22 -7.43 6.97
N ASP A 118 -5.38 -7.09 5.99
CA ASP A 118 -4.05 -6.56 6.21
C ASP A 118 -4.07 -5.11 6.70
N ILE A 119 -4.07 -4.93 8.04
CA ILE A 119 -4.36 -3.67 8.72
C ILE A 119 -3.25 -3.16 9.63
N VAL A 120 -2.28 -3.98 10.03
CA VAL A 120 -1.31 -3.58 11.06
C VAL A 120 -0.39 -2.48 10.55
N ASN A 121 0.17 -2.67 9.37
CA ASN A 121 1.11 -1.73 8.75
C ASN A 121 0.39 -0.71 7.85
N GLN A 122 0.95 0.49 7.79
CA GLN A 122 0.54 1.49 6.82
C GLN A 122 1.11 1.17 5.43
N ARG A 123 0.35 1.49 4.37
CA ARG A 123 0.77 1.32 2.98
C ARG A 123 1.69 2.45 2.53
N ASP A 124 2.66 2.12 1.68
CA ASP A 124 3.64 3.04 1.11
C ASP A 124 3.29 3.33 -0.35
N LEU A 125 2.37 4.29 -0.57
CA LEU A 125 1.85 4.59 -1.91
C LEU A 125 2.82 5.40 -2.78
N VAL A 126 3.90 5.96 -2.22
CA VAL A 126 4.96 6.56 -3.05
C VAL A 126 5.80 5.52 -3.76
N GLU A 127 5.89 4.30 -3.20
CA GLU A 127 6.58 3.20 -3.89
C GLU A 127 5.72 2.65 -5.02
N ASP A 128 4.46 2.32 -4.72
CA ASP A 128 3.47 1.91 -5.71
C ASP A 128 2.05 2.12 -5.20
N ILE A 129 1.14 2.50 -6.11
CA ILE A 129 -0.28 2.71 -5.80
C ILE A 129 -1.05 1.41 -5.53
N ASP A 130 -0.52 0.25 -5.92
CA ASP A 130 -1.12 -1.06 -5.60
C ASP A 130 -1.23 -1.26 -4.08
N GLY A 131 -0.41 -0.52 -3.34
CA GLY A 131 -0.36 -0.58 -1.90
C GLY A 131 0.14 -1.93 -1.37
N GLU A 132 0.93 -2.68 -2.13
CA GLU A 132 1.58 -3.90 -1.67
C GLU A 132 2.74 -3.58 -0.74
N THR A 133 3.45 -2.48 -1.02
CA THR A 133 4.56 -2.05 -0.16
C THR A 133 4.04 -1.52 1.18
N ARG A 134 4.66 -1.96 2.26
CA ARG A 134 4.31 -1.60 3.64
C ARG A 134 5.43 -0.83 4.31
N LEU A 135 5.06 0.23 5.02
CA LEU A 135 5.95 0.95 5.93
C LEU A 135 6.17 0.13 7.21
N GLY A 136 7.36 0.24 7.80
CA GLY A 136 7.63 -0.35 9.11
C GLY A 136 6.74 0.26 10.19
N GLN A 137 6.11 -0.53 11.04
CA GLN A 137 5.23 -0.09 12.11
C GLN A 137 5.89 -0.32 13.47
N PRO A 138 6.05 0.72 14.32
CA PRO A 138 6.45 0.52 15.72
C PRO A 138 5.41 -0.35 16.42
N MET A 139 5.87 -1.43 17.05
CA MET A 139 4.96 -2.36 17.72
C MET A 139 5.64 -3.14 18.84
N LEU A 140 4.82 -3.58 19.78
CA LEU A 140 5.10 -4.72 20.64
C LEU A 140 4.17 -5.86 20.20
N GLN A 141 4.74 -6.97 19.75
CA GLN A 141 3.99 -8.16 19.37
C GLN A 141 4.31 -9.29 20.34
N LEU A 142 3.27 -9.90 20.88
CA LEU A 142 3.32 -11.18 21.57
C LEU A 142 2.74 -12.24 20.62
N ARG A 143 3.55 -13.25 20.30
CA ARG A 143 3.14 -14.42 19.51
C ARG A 143 3.18 -15.66 20.37
N TRP A 144 2.09 -16.38 20.37
CA TRP A 144 1.95 -17.68 21.02
C TRP A 144 1.68 -18.76 19.99
N LEU A 145 2.46 -19.84 20.04
CA LEU A 145 2.53 -20.91 19.05
C LEU A 145 2.03 -22.25 19.65
N PRO A 146 0.77 -22.34 20.14
CA PRO A 146 0.24 -23.60 20.64
C PRO A 146 0.09 -24.62 19.50
N ARG A 147 -0.06 -25.90 19.83
CA ARG A 147 -0.28 -26.98 18.84
C ARG A 147 -1.52 -26.72 17.96
N ALA A 148 -2.50 -25.98 18.43
CA ALA A 148 -3.75 -25.70 17.73
C ALA A 148 -3.68 -24.50 16.76
N GLY A 149 -2.53 -23.84 16.60
CA GLY A 149 -2.43 -22.69 15.68
C GLY A 149 -1.45 -21.63 16.15
N THR A 150 -1.68 -20.40 15.76
CA THR A 150 -0.85 -19.24 16.14
C THR A 150 -1.75 -18.09 16.60
N ALA A 151 -1.44 -17.52 17.75
CA ALA A 151 -2.08 -16.31 18.26
C ALA A 151 -1.08 -15.16 18.29
N ASP A 152 -1.43 -14.05 17.68
CA ASP A 152 -0.66 -12.81 17.67
C ASP A 152 -1.45 -11.69 18.36
N PHE A 153 -0.80 -10.94 19.27
CA PHE A 153 -1.34 -9.75 19.91
C PHE A 153 -0.38 -8.58 19.69
N PHE A 154 -0.93 -7.42 19.36
CA PHE A 154 -0.15 -6.23 19.00
C PHE A 154 -0.57 -5.02 19.81
N ILE A 155 0.42 -4.26 20.26
CA ILE A 155 0.28 -2.91 20.78
C ILE A 155 1.05 -1.99 19.82
N LEU A 156 0.37 -1.00 19.25
CA LEU A 156 0.87 -0.11 18.21
C LEU A 156 0.88 1.33 18.78
N PRO A 157 2.04 1.87 19.23
CA PRO A 157 2.09 3.14 19.96
C PRO A 157 2.01 4.38 19.07
N VAL A 158 2.03 4.22 17.75
CA VAL A 158 2.03 5.32 16.78
C VAL A 158 1.14 4.96 15.60
N ALA A 159 0.21 5.85 15.25
CA ALA A 159 -0.50 5.77 13.99
C ALA A 159 0.38 6.40 12.89
N ARG A 160 0.96 5.60 12.00
CA ARG A 160 1.76 6.10 10.87
C ARG A 160 0.88 6.72 9.79
N LYS A 161 1.34 7.85 9.22
CA LYS A 161 0.71 8.45 8.04
C LYS A 161 0.96 7.56 6.82
N ARG A 162 -0.02 7.52 5.93
CA ARG A 162 0.15 6.97 4.58
C ARG A 162 1.01 7.93 3.76
N THR A 163 1.91 7.40 2.96
CA THR A 163 2.63 8.19 1.97
C THR A 163 1.76 8.38 0.71
N PHE A 164 1.95 9.48 0.03
CA PHE A 164 1.29 9.76 -1.24
C PHE A 164 2.30 10.34 -2.22
N PRO A 165 2.19 10.06 -3.54
CA PRO A 165 3.04 10.66 -4.56
C PRO A 165 3.07 12.19 -4.47
N GLY A 166 4.17 12.78 -4.92
CA GLY A 166 4.34 14.22 -5.02
C GLY A 166 3.59 14.82 -6.22
N PRO A 167 3.65 16.14 -6.38
CA PRO A 167 3.03 16.80 -7.55
C PRO A 167 3.64 16.36 -8.89
N GLU A 168 4.89 15.94 -8.89
CA GLU A 168 5.60 15.40 -10.08
C GLU A 168 5.56 13.86 -10.14
N GLY A 169 4.92 13.20 -9.15
CA GLY A 169 4.84 11.74 -9.07
C GLY A 169 3.70 11.17 -9.91
N HIS A 170 3.88 9.96 -10.44
CA HIS A 170 2.87 9.22 -11.20
C HIS A 170 2.76 7.77 -10.73
N PRO A 171 1.55 7.14 -10.74
CA PRO A 171 0.24 7.78 -10.92
C PRO A 171 -0.15 8.61 -9.69
N ARG A 172 -0.87 9.69 -9.92
CA ARG A 172 -1.31 10.61 -8.85
C ARG A 172 -2.75 11.07 -9.09
N ILE A 173 -3.40 11.51 -8.03
CA ILE A 173 -4.62 12.31 -8.15
C ILE A 173 -4.23 13.78 -8.45
N PRO A 174 -5.00 14.52 -9.24
CA PRO A 174 -4.64 15.88 -9.69
C PRO A 174 -4.60 16.90 -8.55
N PHE A 175 -5.12 16.58 -7.37
CA PHE A 175 -5.17 17.46 -6.22
C PHE A 175 -3.96 17.31 -5.30
N ARG A 176 -3.52 18.43 -4.72
CA ARG A 176 -2.47 18.45 -3.71
C ARG A 176 -2.94 17.73 -2.43
N ILE A 177 -2.20 16.71 -1.97
CA ILE A 177 -2.44 16.07 -0.69
C ILE A 177 -1.57 16.74 0.39
N ALA A 178 -2.22 17.42 1.34
CA ALA A 178 -1.59 18.09 2.47
C ALA A 178 -1.31 17.11 3.62
N GLN A 179 -0.32 16.23 3.44
CA GLN A 179 0.03 15.19 4.42
C GLN A 179 0.47 15.77 5.77
N GLU A 180 1.05 16.96 5.79
CA GLU A 180 1.47 17.71 6.96
C GLU A 180 0.29 18.07 7.87
N ALA A 181 -0.89 18.33 7.27
CA ALA A 181 -2.13 18.66 7.97
C ALA A 181 -2.96 17.43 8.36
N SER A 182 -2.45 16.22 8.18
CA SER A 182 -3.16 14.98 8.53
C SER A 182 -3.76 15.02 9.92
N ARG A 183 -5.01 14.57 10.02
CA ARG A 183 -5.79 14.51 11.25
C ARG A 183 -5.82 13.09 11.81
N PHE A 184 -5.83 12.99 13.14
CA PHE A 184 -5.89 11.72 13.86
C PHE A 184 -6.97 11.77 14.93
N PRO A 185 -7.49 10.62 15.39
CA PRO A 185 -8.44 10.58 16.49
C PRO A 185 -7.86 11.29 17.72
N ASP A 186 -8.68 12.10 18.37
CA ASP A 186 -8.28 12.93 19.53
C ASP A 186 -7.11 13.89 19.24
N GLY A 187 -6.84 14.22 17.97
CA GLY A 187 -5.75 15.08 17.53
C GLY A 187 -4.35 14.51 17.78
N ARG A 188 -4.22 13.20 18.01
CA ARG A 188 -2.94 12.59 18.43
C ARG A 188 -2.52 11.47 17.48
N GLN A 189 -1.33 11.62 16.90
CA GLN A 189 -0.65 10.56 16.17
C GLN A 189 -0.04 9.52 17.11
N PHE A 190 0.50 9.95 18.26
CA PHE A 190 1.01 9.07 19.32
C PHE A 190 -0.15 8.61 20.19
N ARG A 191 -0.60 7.39 19.96
CA ARG A 191 -1.72 6.75 20.62
C ARG A 191 -1.52 5.24 20.62
N LEU A 192 -2.22 4.53 21.49
CA LEU A 192 -2.20 3.07 21.49
C LEU A 192 -3.34 2.55 20.62
N ASP A 193 -2.95 1.86 19.54
CA ASP A 193 -3.84 1.02 18.76
C ASP A 193 -3.57 -0.45 19.12
N TYR A 194 -4.56 -1.31 18.94
CA TYR A 194 -4.49 -2.72 19.30
C TYR A 194 -4.91 -3.60 18.14
N ALA A 195 -4.22 -4.72 17.98
CA ALA A 195 -4.62 -5.74 17.03
C ALA A 195 -4.41 -7.14 17.62
N ALA A 196 -5.21 -8.10 17.17
CA ALA A 196 -5.05 -9.49 17.50
C ALA A 196 -5.42 -10.35 16.29
N ARG A 197 -4.76 -11.51 16.14
CA ARG A 197 -5.09 -12.49 15.11
C ARG A 197 -4.87 -13.89 15.67
N TRP A 198 -5.81 -14.77 15.41
CA TRP A 198 -5.67 -16.20 15.70
C TRP A 198 -5.87 -17.00 14.43
N GLN A 199 -4.89 -17.83 14.10
CA GLN A 199 -4.89 -18.72 12.95
C GLN A 199 -4.87 -20.18 13.40
N TRP A 200 -5.76 -20.99 12.80
CA TRP A 200 -5.78 -22.44 12.91
C TRP A 200 -5.39 -23.07 11.59
N ARG A 201 -4.66 -24.16 11.66
CA ARG A 201 -4.39 -25.02 10.51
C ARG A 201 -5.08 -26.37 10.72
N LEU A 202 -6.04 -26.70 9.87
CA LEU A 202 -6.90 -27.86 9.96
C LEU A 202 -6.76 -28.70 8.69
N ARG A 203 -5.76 -29.57 8.61
CA ARG A 203 -5.45 -30.39 7.42
C ARG A 203 -5.30 -29.52 6.17
N ASP A 204 -6.33 -29.54 5.30
CA ASP A 204 -6.34 -28.85 4.01
C ASP A 204 -6.94 -27.43 4.10
N MET A 205 -7.29 -26.98 5.32
CA MET A 205 -7.95 -25.69 5.55
C MET A 205 -7.20 -24.87 6.59
N ASP A 206 -6.87 -23.63 6.24
CA ASP A 206 -6.41 -22.59 7.13
C ASP A 206 -7.55 -21.61 7.42
N ILE A 207 -7.75 -21.30 8.70
CA ILE A 207 -8.76 -20.33 9.16
C ILE A 207 -8.06 -19.32 10.03
N ALA A 208 -8.31 -18.01 9.82
CA ALA A 208 -7.88 -17.02 10.78
C ALA A 208 -9.00 -16.03 11.08
N VAL A 209 -9.02 -15.54 12.31
CA VAL A 209 -9.85 -14.44 12.76
C VAL A 209 -8.96 -13.33 13.28
N SER A 210 -9.35 -12.09 13.03
CA SER A 210 -8.59 -10.92 13.44
C SER A 210 -9.48 -9.83 14.02
N TRP A 211 -8.86 -9.01 14.86
CA TRP A 211 -9.48 -7.82 15.43
C TRP A 211 -8.49 -6.66 15.42
N PHE A 212 -9.00 -5.45 15.18
CA PHE A 212 -8.24 -4.20 15.25
C PHE A 212 -9.10 -3.09 15.86
N ASP A 213 -8.50 -2.25 16.71
CA ASP A 213 -9.10 -1.01 17.23
C ASP A 213 -8.01 0.07 17.25
N GLY A 214 -8.14 1.07 16.38
CA GLY A 214 -7.11 2.11 16.23
C GLY A 214 -7.49 3.20 15.23
N ALA A 215 -6.49 3.99 14.82
CA ALA A 215 -6.62 4.91 13.71
C ALA A 215 -6.72 4.14 12.38
N ALA A 216 -7.62 4.54 11.49
CA ALA A 216 -7.77 3.94 10.17
C ALA A 216 -6.44 3.93 9.42
N ARG A 217 -6.14 2.86 8.67
CA ARG A 217 -4.95 2.79 7.79
C ARG A 217 -5.22 3.38 6.40
N SER A 218 -6.49 3.46 6.00
CA SER A 218 -6.92 4.24 4.85
C SER A 218 -7.55 5.53 5.35
N PRO A 219 -6.91 6.69 5.17
CA PRO A 219 -7.52 7.96 5.55
C PRO A 219 -8.67 8.30 4.60
N ASP A 220 -9.62 9.05 5.09
CA ASP A 220 -10.56 9.78 4.26
C ASP A 220 -9.84 11.05 3.77
N LEU A 221 -9.99 11.39 2.50
CA LEU A 221 -9.37 12.58 1.92
C LEU A 221 -10.39 13.73 1.99
N LEU A 222 -10.24 14.58 2.99
CA LEU A 222 -11.16 15.71 3.19
C LEU A 222 -10.76 16.87 2.28
N PRO A 223 -11.65 17.33 1.40
CA PRO A 223 -11.41 18.54 0.62
C PRO A 223 -11.42 19.77 1.54
N CYS A 224 -10.43 20.62 1.38
CA CYS A 224 -10.20 21.80 2.20
C CYS A 224 -9.64 22.92 1.32
N LEU A 225 -9.92 24.18 1.66
CA LEU A 225 -9.29 25.33 1.01
C LEU A 225 -7.97 25.67 1.71
N ALA A 226 -6.91 25.84 0.91
CA ALA A 226 -5.66 26.42 1.37
C ALA A 226 -5.90 27.88 1.74
N GLN A 227 -5.58 28.31 2.97
CA GLN A 227 -5.71 29.72 3.38
C GLN A 227 -4.42 30.48 3.10
N GLY A 228 -4.41 31.30 2.07
CA GLY A 228 -3.32 32.21 1.71
C GLY A 228 -2.19 31.55 0.93
N SER A 229 -1.41 32.37 0.23
CA SER A 229 -0.26 31.95 -0.60
C SER A 229 0.88 31.31 0.19
N ASP A 230 0.86 31.34 1.52
CA ASP A 230 1.93 30.88 2.41
C ASP A 230 1.62 29.54 3.09
N PHE A 231 0.62 28.79 2.61
CA PHE A 231 0.43 27.41 3.08
C PHE A 231 1.59 26.53 2.55
N PRO A 232 2.33 25.79 3.40
CA PRO A 232 1.99 25.28 4.73
C PRO A 232 2.45 26.10 5.94
N ASN A 233 2.99 27.28 5.79
CA ASN A 233 3.66 28.03 6.87
C ASN A 233 2.72 28.91 7.71
N THR A 234 1.42 28.92 7.45
CA THR A 234 0.48 29.68 8.27
C THR A 234 0.09 28.89 9.52
N ALA A 235 0.04 29.57 10.66
CA ALA A 235 -0.38 29.03 11.97
C ALA A 235 -1.86 28.52 11.97
N ARG A 236 -2.57 28.65 10.88
CA ARG A 236 -4.01 28.37 10.74
C ARG A 236 -4.30 27.26 9.75
N GLY A 237 -3.53 26.34 9.39
CA GLY A 237 -3.85 25.18 8.56
C GLY A 237 -5.01 25.33 7.54
N PRO A 238 -5.27 24.35 6.67
CA PRO A 238 -6.34 24.45 5.68
C PRO A 238 -7.72 24.52 6.36
N ASN A 239 -8.61 25.33 5.80
CA ASN A 239 -10.02 25.39 6.22
C ASN A 239 -10.80 24.25 5.59
N CYS A 240 -11.27 23.31 6.40
CA CYS A 240 -12.09 22.19 5.97
C CYS A 240 -13.58 22.35 6.37
N ASN A 241 -13.98 23.49 6.90
CA ASN A 241 -15.38 23.84 7.15
C ASN A 241 -15.93 24.62 5.94
N LEU A 242 -16.09 23.96 4.84
CA LEU A 242 -16.59 24.60 3.63
C LEU A 242 -18.08 25.01 3.76
N ALA A 243 -18.81 24.43 4.70
CA ALA A 243 -20.18 24.84 5.02
C ALA A 243 -20.27 26.28 5.60
N ASP A 244 -19.15 26.82 6.14
CA ASP A 244 -19.11 28.20 6.65
C ASP A 244 -18.67 29.21 5.56
N ALA A 245 -18.24 28.74 4.39
CA ALA A 245 -17.69 29.62 3.36
C ALA A 245 -18.78 30.26 2.48
N GLU A 246 -19.85 29.55 2.16
CA GLU A 246 -21.09 30.12 1.58
C GLU A 246 -22.23 29.05 1.66
N PRO A 247 -23.47 29.44 2.05
CA PRO A 247 -24.59 28.50 2.20
C PRO A 247 -25.17 27.99 0.87
N GLU A 248 -24.68 28.45 -0.28
CA GLU A 248 -25.13 28.07 -1.62
C GLU A 248 -24.31 26.92 -2.23
N LEU A 249 -23.14 26.61 -1.68
CA LEU A 249 -22.33 25.47 -2.07
C LEU A 249 -22.74 24.28 -1.23
N GLY A 250 -23.40 23.30 -1.85
CA GLY A 250 -23.83 22.05 -1.19
C GLY A 250 -22.71 21.27 -0.49
N PRO A 251 -22.96 20.07 0.07
CA PRO A 251 -21.92 19.25 0.67
C PRO A 251 -20.74 19.09 -0.28
N VAL A 252 -19.53 19.15 0.23
CA VAL A 252 -18.27 19.24 -0.55
C VAL A 252 -18.03 18.05 -1.50
N SER A 253 -18.65 16.90 -1.26
CA SER A 253 -18.75 15.82 -2.24
C SER A 253 -19.42 16.31 -3.54
N ASN A 254 -20.45 17.13 -3.43
CA ASN A 254 -21.12 17.72 -4.57
C ASN A 254 -20.25 18.84 -5.19
N LEU A 255 -19.51 19.62 -4.39
CA LEU A 255 -18.64 20.66 -4.93
C LEU A 255 -17.51 20.08 -5.81
N LEU A 256 -16.94 18.93 -5.43
CA LEU A 256 -15.95 18.24 -6.26
C LEU A 256 -16.59 17.67 -7.52
N LEU A 257 -17.75 17.02 -7.38
CA LEU A 257 -18.54 16.49 -8.50
C LEU A 257 -19.11 17.63 -9.35
N ASP A 258 -19.66 18.67 -8.73
CA ASP A 258 -20.19 19.86 -9.44
C ASP A 258 -19.05 20.65 -10.13
N THR A 259 -17.84 20.73 -9.54
CA THR A 259 -16.69 21.38 -10.16
C THR A 259 -16.15 20.54 -11.32
N LEU A 260 -16.11 19.22 -11.19
CA LEU A 260 -15.75 18.31 -12.28
C LEU A 260 -16.81 18.31 -13.39
N GLN A 261 -18.09 18.37 -13.05
CA GLN A 261 -19.20 18.53 -14.01
C GLN A 261 -19.23 19.91 -14.66
N LEU A 262 -18.84 20.97 -13.94
CA LEU A 262 -18.72 22.32 -14.52
C LEU A 262 -17.53 22.40 -15.50
N LEU A 263 -16.45 21.66 -15.28
CA LEU A 263 -15.35 21.52 -16.24
C LEU A 263 -15.78 20.83 -17.54
N GLU A 264 -16.74 19.89 -17.47
CA GLU A 264 -17.31 19.22 -18.64
C GLU A 264 -18.44 20.04 -19.32
N LEU A 265 -19.14 20.91 -18.60
CA LEU A 265 -20.35 21.61 -19.05
C LEU A 265 -20.13 23.09 -19.39
N ALA A 266 -18.89 23.62 -19.36
CA ALA A 266 -18.64 25.02 -19.69
C ALA A 266 -19.09 25.34 -21.12
N PRO A 267 -20.20 26.09 -21.35
CA PRO A 267 -20.57 26.53 -22.68
C PRO A 267 -19.64 27.64 -23.11
N ASP A 268 -19.43 27.76 -24.42
CA ASP A 268 -18.46 28.61 -25.14
C ASP A 268 -18.38 30.14 -24.82
N ASP A 269 -19.09 30.63 -23.80
CA ASP A 269 -19.21 32.06 -23.50
C ASP A 269 -18.80 32.50 -22.07
N GLN A 270 -18.03 31.69 -21.28
CA GLN A 270 -17.82 31.95 -19.84
C GLN A 270 -16.34 32.03 -19.41
N GLU A 271 -15.54 32.96 -19.97
CA GLU A 271 -14.16 33.26 -19.50
C GLU A 271 -14.09 33.60 -17.98
N LEU A 272 -15.16 34.10 -17.38
CA LEU A 272 -15.22 34.45 -15.94
C LEU A 272 -15.40 33.22 -15.02
N GLU A 273 -16.04 32.15 -15.51
CA GLU A 273 -16.23 30.93 -14.74
C GLU A 273 -14.97 30.05 -14.76
N GLU A 274 -14.22 30.04 -15.86
CA GLU A 274 -12.94 29.34 -15.96
C GLU A 274 -11.89 29.89 -14.97
N GLU A 275 -11.81 31.21 -14.82
CA GLU A 275 -10.86 31.85 -13.88
C GLU A 275 -11.22 31.55 -12.42
N VAL A 276 -12.52 31.55 -12.06
CA VAL A 276 -12.98 31.21 -10.70
C VAL A 276 -12.80 29.72 -10.41
N VAL A 277 -13.09 28.84 -11.36
CA VAL A 277 -12.87 27.40 -11.24
C VAL A 277 -11.37 27.11 -11.08
N ALA A 278 -10.51 27.74 -11.89
CA ALA A 278 -9.07 27.58 -11.78
C ALA A 278 -8.55 28.03 -10.40
N GLU A 279 -9.03 29.19 -9.88
CA GLU A 279 -8.63 29.68 -8.56
C GLU A 279 -9.10 28.75 -7.44
N VAL A 280 -10.31 28.17 -7.53
CA VAL A 280 -10.80 27.18 -6.56
C VAL A 280 -9.96 25.90 -6.62
N MET A 281 -9.66 25.42 -7.82
CA MET A 281 -8.87 24.19 -8.02
C MET A 281 -7.43 24.36 -7.50
N ASP A 282 -6.81 25.52 -7.73
CA ASP A 282 -5.47 25.83 -7.24
C ASP A 282 -5.40 25.91 -5.69
N ASN A 283 -6.51 26.32 -5.06
CA ASN A 283 -6.62 26.41 -3.61
C ASN A 283 -7.20 25.17 -2.94
N LEU A 284 -7.70 24.20 -3.71
CA LEU A 284 -8.24 22.96 -3.15
C LEU A 284 -7.09 22.03 -2.75
N VAL A 285 -7.12 21.58 -1.50
CA VAL A 285 -6.18 20.60 -0.97
C VAL A 285 -6.94 19.46 -0.29
N LEU A 286 -6.45 18.26 -0.45
CA LEU A 286 -7.00 17.09 0.22
C LEU A 286 -6.22 16.83 1.53
N VAL A 287 -6.92 16.87 2.65
CA VAL A 287 -6.34 16.61 3.97
C VAL A 287 -6.64 15.19 4.40
N PRO A 288 -5.62 14.33 4.63
CA PRO A 288 -5.84 12.98 5.11
C PRO A 288 -6.40 13.00 6.55
N ASP A 289 -7.59 12.45 6.75
CA ASP A 289 -8.22 12.23 8.05
C ASP A 289 -8.21 10.74 8.38
N TYR A 290 -7.69 10.39 9.55
CA TYR A 290 -7.57 9.02 10.04
C TYR A 290 -8.58 8.78 11.18
N PRO A 291 -9.86 8.54 10.91
CA PRO A 291 -10.84 8.33 11.96
C PRO A 291 -10.50 7.07 12.78
N ARG A 292 -11.07 6.97 13.99
CA ARG A 292 -11.01 5.73 14.75
C ARG A 292 -11.80 4.64 14.03
N GLU A 293 -11.18 3.49 13.87
CA GLU A 293 -11.77 2.36 13.18
C GLU A 293 -11.65 1.09 14.02
N ARG A 294 -12.73 0.31 14.06
CA ARG A 294 -12.74 -1.06 14.57
C ARG A 294 -12.97 -2.01 13.41
N ARG A 295 -12.22 -3.10 13.40
CA ARG A 295 -12.35 -4.15 12.38
C ARG A 295 -12.42 -5.51 13.02
N ALA A 296 -13.25 -6.39 12.44
CA ALA A 296 -13.22 -7.83 12.65
C ALA A 296 -13.03 -8.50 11.31
N GLY A 297 -12.02 -9.34 11.18
CA GLY A 297 -11.64 -10.04 9.94
C GLY A 297 -11.77 -11.54 10.06
N LEU A 298 -12.09 -12.18 8.95
CA LEU A 298 -12.10 -13.64 8.76
C LEU A 298 -11.30 -13.96 7.49
N GLU A 299 -10.41 -14.94 7.59
CA GLU A 299 -9.65 -15.53 6.48
C GLU A 299 -9.95 -17.01 6.42
N LEU A 300 -10.26 -17.52 5.24
CA LEU A 300 -10.41 -18.95 4.96
C LEU A 300 -9.59 -19.29 3.73
N GLN A 301 -8.80 -20.36 3.83
CA GLN A 301 -8.12 -20.94 2.68
C GLN A 301 -8.28 -22.46 2.73
N TYR A 302 -8.75 -23.04 1.63
CA TYR A 302 -8.86 -24.47 1.44
C TYR A 302 -8.03 -24.91 0.24
N LEU A 303 -7.17 -25.88 0.44
CA LEU A 303 -6.25 -26.39 -0.57
C LEU A 303 -6.51 -27.88 -0.81
N SER A 304 -6.79 -28.26 -2.04
CA SER A 304 -7.00 -29.66 -2.41
C SER A 304 -6.52 -29.96 -3.82
N GLY A 305 -5.47 -30.74 -3.96
CA GLY A 305 -4.84 -31.01 -5.25
C GLY A 305 -4.34 -29.71 -5.90
N GLY A 306 -4.83 -29.39 -7.12
CA GLY A 306 -4.53 -28.13 -7.80
C GLY A 306 -5.47 -26.98 -7.45
N LEU A 307 -6.52 -27.21 -6.65
CA LEU A 307 -7.53 -26.21 -6.32
C LEU A 307 -7.18 -25.49 -5.01
N ALA A 308 -7.22 -24.17 -5.02
CA ALA A 308 -7.23 -23.30 -3.85
C ALA A 308 -8.52 -22.48 -3.84
N LEU A 309 -9.28 -22.52 -2.75
CA LEU A 309 -10.40 -21.62 -2.49
C LEU A 309 -10.00 -20.66 -1.39
N ARG A 310 -10.28 -19.37 -1.57
CA ARG A 310 -9.90 -18.31 -0.65
C ARG A 310 -11.09 -17.41 -0.35
N LEU A 311 -11.18 -16.95 0.90
CA LEU A 311 -12.16 -15.95 1.33
C LEU A 311 -11.51 -15.05 2.38
N GLU A 312 -11.60 -13.75 2.16
CA GLU A 312 -11.46 -12.73 3.18
C GLU A 312 -12.79 -12.03 3.39
N ALA A 313 -13.21 -11.87 4.63
CA ALA A 313 -14.37 -11.08 5.00
C ALA A 313 -13.99 -10.11 6.10
N LEU A 314 -14.50 -8.90 5.99
CA LEU A 314 -14.21 -7.79 6.90
C LEU A 314 -15.49 -7.12 7.32
N ALA A 315 -15.72 -7.01 8.63
CA ALA A 315 -16.65 -6.07 9.22
C ALA A 315 -15.86 -4.90 9.79
N ARG A 316 -16.21 -3.66 9.40
CA ARG A 316 -15.55 -2.46 9.92
C ARG A 316 -16.58 -1.44 10.41
N LYS A 317 -16.17 -0.68 11.43
CA LYS A 317 -16.95 0.43 11.97
C LYS A 317 -16.05 1.66 12.08
N ARG A 318 -16.45 2.73 11.41
CA ARG A 318 -15.90 4.08 11.60
C ARG A 318 -16.89 4.91 12.42
N SER A 319 -17.23 6.09 12.02
CA SER A 319 -18.13 7.02 12.74
C SER A 319 -19.63 6.66 12.69
N GLY A 320 -20.03 5.56 12.15
CA GLY A 320 -21.45 5.19 11.96
C GLY A 320 -21.71 3.73 12.26
N ASP A 321 -22.42 3.09 11.36
CA ASP A 321 -22.78 1.68 11.42
C ASP A 321 -21.62 0.77 10.98
N TRP A 322 -21.82 -0.54 11.13
CA TRP A 322 -20.92 -1.54 10.61
C TRP A 322 -21.14 -1.68 9.10
N THR A 323 -20.04 -1.66 8.34
CA THR A 323 -20.02 -1.99 6.91
C THR A 323 -19.27 -3.28 6.69
N LEU A 324 -19.66 -4.01 5.64
CA LEU A 324 -19.08 -5.29 5.27
C LEU A 324 -18.28 -5.18 3.97
N ALA A 325 -17.21 -5.95 3.88
CA ALA A 325 -16.49 -6.16 2.64
C ALA A 325 -16.04 -7.62 2.57
N SER A 326 -15.90 -8.15 1.36
CA SER A 326 -15.40 -9.50 1.14
C SER A 326 -14.61 -9.61 -0.16
N VAL A 327 -13.61 -10.50 -0.16
CA VAL A 327 -12.96 -11.00 -1.38
C VAL A 327 -13.05 -12.51 -1.34
N SER A 328 -13.68 -13.11 -2.33
CA SER A 328 -13.78 -14.55 -2.47
C SER A 328 -13.18 -14.99 -3.79
N GLY A 329 -12.38 -16.03 -3.77
CA GLY A 329 -11.63 -16.44 -4.96
C GLY A 329 -11.34 -17.92 -5.05
N LEU A 330 -11.00 -18.29 -6.27
CA LEU A 330 -10.50 -19.62 -6.59
C LEU A 330 -9.25 -19.51 -7.47
N GLU A 331 -8.34 -20.44 -7.27
CA GLU A 331 -7.20 -20.67 -8.16
C GLU A 331 -7.14 -22.16 -8.48
N TYR A 332 -6.94 -22.49 -9.76
CA TYR A 332 -6.70 -23.84 -10.18
C TYR A 332 -5.37 -23.94 -10.90
N THR A 333 -4.43 -24.68 -10.32
CA THR A 333 -3.09 -24.89 -10.86
C THR A 333 -3.03 -26.16 -11.70
N LEU A 334 -2.65 -26.00 -12.97
CA LEU A 334 -2.37 -27.05 -13.94
C LEU A 334 -0.86 -27.30 -13.97
N PRO A 335 -0.35 -28.36 -13.31
CA PRO A 335 1.08 -28.69 -13.37
C PRO A 335 1.42 -29.32 -14.72
N ARG A 336 2.64 -29.10 -15.19
CA ARG A 336 3.16 -29.64 -16.46
C ARG A 336 2.24 -29.33 -17.65
N PHE A 337 1.84 -28.07 -17.75
CA PHE A 337 0.95 -27.58 -18.79
C PHE A 337 1.51 -27.92 -20.20
N PHE A 338 0.72 -28.61 -21.03
CA PHE A 338 1.12 -29.16 -22.32
C PHE A 338 2.40 -30.01 -22.30
N ASP A 339 2.59 -30.84 -21.26
CA ASP A 339 3.77 -31.68 -21.05
C ASP A 339 5.10 -30.89 -20.95
N THR A 340 5.03 -29.60 -20.71
CA THR A 340 6.18 -28.75 -20.37
C THR A 340 6.52 -28.87 -18.89
N GLY A 341 7.64 -28.27 -18.48
CA GLY A 341 7.95 -28.07 -17.06
C GLY A 341 7.09 -27.01 -16.38
N TRP A 342 6.24 -26.29 -17.12
CA TRP A 342 5.51 -25.12 -16.63
C TRP A 342 4.31 -25.51 -15.77
N SER A 343 4.04 -24.69 -14.76
CA SER A 343 2.77 -24.69 -14.02
C SER A 343 1.97 -23.46 -14.39
N VAL A 344 0.68 -23.63 -14.68
CA VAL A 344 -0.24 -22.54 -15.02
C VAL A 344 -1.38 -22.52 -14.02
N GLY A 345 -1.49 -21.43 -13.25
CA GLY A 345 -2.61 -21.16 -12.36
C GLY A 345 -3.62 -20.23 -13.03
N LEU A 346 -4.89 -20.60 -12.96
CA LEU A 346 -6.00 -19.76 -13.38
C LEU A 346 -6.70 -19.25 -12.12
N LEU A 347 -6.86 -17.93 -12.03
CA LEU A 347 -7.39 -17.24 -10.85
C LEU A 347 -8.69 -16.50 -11.23
N ALA A 348 -9.65 -16.52 -10.31
CA ALA A 348 -10.83 -15.66 -10.37
C ALA A 348 -11.21 -15.23 -8.96
N GLU A 349 -11.46 -13.93 -8.76
CA GLU A 349 -11.90 -13.37 -7.46
C GLU A 349 -13.06 -12.40 -7.67
N HIS A 350 -13.96 -12.36 -6.69
CA HIS A 350 -15.03 -11.36 -6.58
C HIS A 350 -14.74 -10.49 -5.37
N LEU A 351 -14.71 -9.18 -5.61
CA LEU A 351 -14.47 -8.15 -4.60
C LEU A 351 -15.77 -7.42 -4.32
N TYR A 352 -16.14 -7.29 -3.07
CA TYR A 352 -17.32 -6.57 -2.62
C TYR A 352 -16.99 -5.67 -1.45
N ASP A 353 -17.47 -4.42 -1.47
CA ASP A 353 -17.34 -3.47 -0.36
C ASP A 353 -18.62 -2.61 -0.23
N GLN A 354 -19.28 -2.71 0.92
CA GLN A 354 -20.56 -2.05 1.21
C GLN A 354 -20.41 -0.54 1.52
N ARG A 355 -19.21 0.05 1.45
CA ARG A 355 -19.06 1.50 1.68
C ARG A 355 -19.81 2.27 0.59
N ASP A 356 -20.35 3.43 0.95
CA ASP A 356 -20.97 4.32 -0.01
C ASP A 356 -19.97 4.82 -1.05
N GLU A 357 -20.43 5.04 -2.26
CA GLU A 357 -19.66 5.45 -3.44
C GLU A 357 -18.99 6.82 -3.28
N ASP A 358 -19.47 7.64 -2.32
CA ASP A 358 -18.97 8.98 -2.01
C ASP A 358 -17.56 9.04 -1.39
N VAL A 359 -16.89 7.90 -1.17
CA VAL A 359 -15.56 7.87 -0.57
C VAL A 359 -14.49 7.78 -1.64
N ILE A 360 -13.82 8.89 -1.94
CA ILE A 360 -12.73 9.04 -2.92
C ILE A 360 -11.66 7.92 -2.86
N ALA A 361 -11.54 7.21 -1.74
CA ALA A 361 -10.58 6.14 -1.55
C ALA A 361 -11.09 4.74 -1.95
N GLN A 362 -12.34 4.60 -2.41
CA GLN A 362 -12.96 3.31 -2.68
C GLN A 362 -12.90 2.98 -4.17
N ARG A 363 -11.94 2.16 -4.56
CA ARG A 363 -11.76 1.74 -5.95
C ARG A 363 -12.52 0.47 -6.33
N PHE A 364 -13.05 -0.29 -5.38
CA PHE A 364 -13.61 -1.62 -5.66
C PHE A 364 -14.87 -1.80 -4.82
N SER A 365 -16.03 -1.67 -5.45
CA SER A 365 -17.34 -1.84 -4.81
C SER A 365 -17.94 -3.21 -5.10
N ASN A 366 -17.90 -3.65 -6.36
CA ASN A 366 -18.48 -4.91 -6.85
C ASN A 366 -17.71 -5.39 -8.08
N ASP A 367 -16.46 -5.84 -7.90
CA ASP A 367 -15.53 -6.08 -9.00
C ASP A 367 -15.23 -7.56 -9.19
N LEU A 368 -14.82 -7.89 -10.40
CA LEU A 368 -14.34 -9.22 -10.78
C LEU A 368 -12.87 -9.14 -11.18
N PHE A 369 -12.04 -9.94 -10.53
CA PHE A 369 -10.66 -10.16 -10.94
C PHE A 369 -10.52 -11.50 -11.65
N PHE A 370 -9.82 -11.49 -12.77
CA PHE A 370 -9.38 -12.69 -13.48
C PHE A 370 -7.88 -12.64 -13.70
N GLY A 371 -7.18 -13.72 -13.39
CA GLY A 371 -5.74 -13.76 -13.50
C GLY A 371 -5.19 -15.10 -13.98
N THR A 372 -3.95 -15.04 -14.45
CA THR A 372 -3.17 -16.22 -14.85
C THR A 372 -1.77 -16.08 -14.30
N ARG A 373 -1.31 -17.10 -13.57
CA ARG A 373 0.06 -17.23 -13.05
C ARG A 373 0.79 -18.32 -13.81
N VAL A 374 1.90 -17.98 -14.46
CA VAL A 374 2.74 -18.93 -15.18
C VAL A 374 4.09 -19.03 -14.50
N GLN A 375 4.41 -20.21 -13.97
CA GLN A 375 5.72 -20.53 -13.40
C GLN A 375 6.44 -21.48 -14.36
N LEU A 376 7.61 -21.08 -14.86
CA LEU A 376 8.37 -21.91 -15.79
C LEU A 376 9.05 -23.08 -15.08
N ASN A 377 9.14 -23.04 -13.74
CA ASN A 377 9.84 -24.02 -12.90
C ASN A 377 11.29 -24.25 -13.35
N ASP A 378 11.93 -23.21 -13.88
CA ASP A 378 13.31 -23.18 -14.32
C ASP A 378 14.26 -22.71 -13.18
N LEU A 379 15.56 -22.92 -13.36
CA LEU A 379 16.59 -22.47 -12.39
C LEU A 379 16.62 -20.95 -12.22
N ALA A 380 16.07 -20.21 -13.16
CA ALA A 380 16.01 -18.76 -13.16
C ALA A 380 14.79 -18.22 -12.41
N ASP A 381 13.94 -19.09 -11.84
CA ASP A 381 12.74 -18.71 -11.08
C ASP A 381 11.84 -17.74 -11.89
N THR A 382 11.57 -18.11 -13.15
CA THR A 382 10.78 -17.27 -14.05
C THR A 382 9.31 -17.36 -13.69
N LEU A 383 8.73 -16.22 -13.33
CA LEU A 383 7.31 -16.06 -12.97
C LEU A 383 6.69 -14.98 -13.84
N ILE A 384 5.48 -15.23 -14.33
CA ILE A 384 4.63 -14.26 -15.02
C ILE A 384 3.26 -14.29 -14.33
N LEU A 385 2.77 -13.14 -13.93
CA LEU A 385 1.42 -12.93 -13.43
C LEU A 385 0.74 -11.91 -14.33
N ALA A 386 -0.41 -12.25 -14.88
CA ALA A 386 -1.22 -11.35 -15.68
C ALA A 386 -2.66 -11.41 -15.19
N GLY A 387 -3.32 -10.27 -15.10
CA GLY A 387 -4.71 -10.19 -14.63
C GLY A 387 -5.43 -8.94 -15.07
N ALA A 388 -6.74 -8.97 -14.90
CA ALA A 388 -7.62 -7.85 -15.12
C ALA A 388 -8.63 -7.75 -13.97
N ILE A 389 -8.88 -6.54 -13.48
CA ILE A 389 -10.02 -6.21 -12.64
C ILE A 389 -11.03 -5.51 -13.53
N VAL A 390 -12.28 -5.95 -13.46
CA VAL A 390 -13.40 -5.41 -14.22
C VAL A 390 -14.49 -5.03 -13.26
N GLU A 391 -14.96 -3.81 -13.34
CA GLU A 391 -16.10 -3.29 -12.59
C GLU A 391 -17.35 -3.40 -13.47
N PRO A 392 -18.31 -4.29 -13.15
CA PRO A 392 -19.47 -4.51 -14.00
C PRO A 392 -20.44 -3.33 -14.05
N ASP A 393 -20.48 -2.52 -12.99
CA ASP A 393 -21.50 -1.45 -12.84
C ASP A 393 -21.13 -0.21 -13.68
N PHE A 394 -19.85 0.17 -13.75
CA PHE A 394 -19.36 1.32 -14.53
C PHE A 394 -18.52 0.93 -15.75
N GLY A 395 -18.09 -0.34 -15.82
CA GLY A 395 -17.32 -0.87 -16.95
C GLY A 395 -15.81 -0.58 -16.91
N ASN A 396 -15.31 0.02 -15.83
CA ASN A 396 -13.90 0.30 -15.63
C ASN A 396 -13.06 -0.97 -15.64
N ARG A 397 -11.85 -0.88 -16.21
CA ARG A 397 -10.94 -2.03 -16.34
C ARG A 397 -9.52 -1.63 -15.96
N LEU A 398 -8.91 -2.46 -15.15
CA LEU A 398 -7.47 -2.38 -14.84
C LEU A 398 -6.79 -3.65 -15.31
N PHE A 399 -5.84 -3.54 -16.22
CA PHE A 399 -4.99 -4.64 -16.65
C PHE A 399 -3.62 -4.52 -16.00
N ALA A 400 -3.09 -5.64 -15.52
CA ALA A 400 -1.75 -5.70 -14.94
C ALA A 400 -1.01 -6.94 -15.45
N VAL A 401 0.28 -6.77 -15.75
CA VAL A 401 1.19 -7.87 -16.07
C VAL A 401 2.49 -7.63 -15.32
N GLU A 402 2.94 -8.62 -14.58
CA GLU A 402 4.24 -8.66 -13.96
C GLU A 402 5.01 -9.89 -14.43
N ALA A 403 6.27 -9.71 -14.82
CA ALA A 403 7.17 -10.79 -15.17
C ALA A 403 8.50 -10.62 -14.47
N SER A 404 8.99 -11.65 -13.80
CA SER A 404 10.28 -11.62 -13.12
C SER A 404 11.15 -12.82 -13.48
N ARG A 405 12.47 -12.59 -13.54
CA ARG A 405 13.47 -13.61 -13.83
C ARG A 405 14.79 -13.30 -13.13
N ARG A 406 15.44 -14.34 -12.62
CA ARG A 406 16.81 -14.25 -12.11
C ARG A 406 17.84 -14.49 -13.21
N PHE A 407 18.96 -13.80 -13.12
CA PHE A 407 20.14 -13.98 -13.96
C PHE A 407 21.34 -14.28 -13.07
N GLY A 408 21.82 -15.51 -13.14
CA GLY A 408 22.82 -16.02 -12.19
C GLY A 408 22.29 -16.04 -10.77
N SER A 409 23.18 -15.88 -9.79
CA SER A 409 22.84 -15.93 -8.36
C SER A 409 22.50 -14.57 -7.75
N SER A 410 22.82 -13.46 -8.44
CA SER A 410 22.87 -12.13 -7.84
C SER A 410 21.97 -11.09 -8.51
N TRP A 411 21.38 -11.40 -9.65
CA TRP A 411 20.56 -10.43 -10.39
C TRP A 411 19.11 -10.90 -10.52
N ARG A 412 18.17 -9.95 -10.46
CA ARG A 412 16.79 -10.14 -10.84
C ARG A 412 16.35 -8.99 -11.74
N VAL A 413 15.59 -9.31 -12.76
CA VAL A 413 14.93 -8.33 -13.62
C VAL A 413 13.44 -8.55 -13.46
N THR A 414 12.69 -7.46 -13.23
CA THR A 414 11.23 -7.44 -13.17
C THR A 414 10.69 -6.42 -14.16
N LEU A 415 9.71 -6.83 -14.94
CA LEU A 415 8.91 -5.98 -15.81
C LEU A 415 7.49 -5.95 -15.27
N ASP A 416 6.94 -4.77 -15.04
CA ASP A 416 5.56 -4.54 -14.62
C ASP A 416 4.89 -3.58 -15.62
N ALA A 417 3.69 -3.89 -16.05
CA ALA A 417 2.89 -3.01 -16.91
C ALA A 417 1.48 -2.92 -16.36
N ARG A 418 0.92 -1.72 -16.32
CA ARG A 418 -0.45 -1.44 -15.92
C ARG A 418 -1.12 -0.52 -16.91
N VAL A 419 -2.35 -0.89 -17.28
CA VAL A 419 -3.20 -0.14 -18.19
C VAL A 419 -4.53 0.09 -17.50
N PHE A 420 -4.90 1.35 -17.39
CA PHE A 420 -6.21 1.80 -16.94
C PHE A 420 -7.05 2.09 -18.17
N ASP A 421 -8.16 1.38 -18.32
CA ASP A 421 -9.10 1.53 -19.44
C ASP A 421 -10.43 1.98 -18.82
N ASP A 422 -10.62 3.28 -18.80
CA ASP A 422 -11.74 3.93 -18.14
C ASP A 422 -12.83 4.22 -19.16
N LEU A 423 -14.07 3.97 -18.78
CA LEU A 423 -15.23 4.45 -19.51
C LEU A 423 -15.67 5.80 -18.91
N PRO A 424 -16.20 6.72 -19.70
CA PRO A 424 -16.36 8.15 -19.34
C PRO A 424 -17.38 8.44 -18.24
N ASP A 425 -17.92 7.43 -17.56
CA ASP A 425 -19.00 7.61 -16.58
C ASP A 425 -18.55 7.60 -15.11
N ASP A 426 -17.25 7.40 -14.82
CA ASP A 426 -16.71 7.47 -13.44
C ASP A 426 -15.68 8.60 -13.31
N PRO A 427 -16.09 9.78 -12.81
CA PRO A 427 -15.21 10.95 -12.70
C PRO A 427 -14.02 10.74 -11.76
N LEU A 428 -14.02 9.72 -10.88
CA LEU A 428 -12.91 9.42 -9.97
C LEU A 428 -11.88 8.51 -10.62
N VAL A 429 -12.31 7.60 -11.50
CA VAL A 429 -11.42 6.73 -12.26
C VAL A 429 -10.83 7.52 -13.43
N ASP A 430 -11.56 8.47 -14.00
CA ASP A 430 -11.07 9.42 -15.00
C ASP A 430 -9.81 10.20 -14.54
N LEU A 431 -9.65 10.41 -13.22
CA LEU A 431 -8.43 10.97 -12.64
C LEU A 431 -7.17 10.10 -12.80
N LEU A 432 -7.33 8.82 -13.12
CA LEU A 432 -6.23 7.87 -13.39
C LEU A 432 -6.11 7.53 -14.87
N ASP A 433 -7.05 8.00 -15.69
CA ASP A 433 -6.95 7.85 -17.13
C ASP A 433 -5.69 8.53 -17.66
N GLY A 434 -5.05 7.90 -18.65
CA GLY A 434 -3.78 8.38 -19.17
C GLY A 434 -2.60 8.21 -18.20
N GLN A 435 -2.73 7.43 -17.11
CA GLN A 435 -1.60 7.09 -16.23
C GLN A 435 -1.13 5.64 -16.43
N ASN A 436 -1.26 5.15 -17.65
CA ASN A 436 -0.70 3.85 -18.04
C ASN A 436 0.80 3.84 -17.82
N ARG A 437 1.33 2.72 -17.38
CA ARG A 437 2.76 2.64 -17.12
C ARG A 437 3.39 1.31 -17.49
N VAL A 438 4.66 1.39 -17.84
CA VAL A 438 5.58 0.25 -17.90
C VAL A 438 6.75 0.54 -16.98
N ARG A 439 7.09 -0.40 -16.11
CA ARG A 439 8.19 -0.31 -15.15
C ARG A 439 9.18 -1.45 -15.39
N LEU A 440 10.45 -1.11 -15.49
CA LEU A 440 11.56 -2.05 -15.52
C LEU A 440 12.42 -1.88 -14.29
N GLN A 441 12.62 -2.96 -13.53
CA GLN A 441 13.48 -2.99 -12.35
C GLN A 441 14.61 -3.98 -12.55
N ILE A 442 15.83 -3.57 -12.23
CA ILE A 442 17.03 -4.40 -12.22
C ILE A 442 17.61 -4.37 -10.82
N GLN A 443 17.59 -5.50 -10.15
CA GLN A 443 18.09 -5.65 -8.78
C GLN A 443 19.36 -6.48 -8.75
N ARG A 444 20.33 -6.05 -7.96
CA ARG A 444 21.54 -6.80 -7.64
C ARG A 444 21.61 -7.10 -6.15
N PHE A 445 21.66 -8.37 -5.80
CA PHE A 445 21.78 -8.89 -4.43
C PHE A 445 23.24 -9.13 -4.05
N PHE A 446 23.57 -8.96 -2.76
CA PHE A 446 24.90 -9.19 -2.17
C PHE A 446 24.81 -9.70 -0.74
#